data_78de33a9efcf948556d7c98d741b8adf
#
_entry.id   78de33a9efcf948556d7c98d741b8adf
#
_cell.length_a   1.000
_cell.length_b   1.000
_cell.length_c   1.000
_cell.angle_alpha   90.00
_cell.angle_beta   90.00
_cell.angle_gamma   90.00
#
_symmetry.space_group_name_H-M   'P 1'
#
loop_
_entity.id
_entity.type
_entity.pdbx_description
1 polymer ?
#
loop_
_entity_poly.entity_id
_entity_poly.type
_entity_poly.pdbx_seq_one_letter_code
_entity_poly.pdbx_strand_id
1 'polypeptide(L)'
;RVFDPLGMQDTVFWVDPARVDRLATVYRPAADGTLRPHEMEEIPFTQKVPLVEGGVGLVSSTLDFARFSQLFLNGGELFGQRILRPETVQLMMENAVADELLPLEDSGYMAASGWTLGGFAYALDPARYDHTVSQGEVWWDGSAGTRFWIDPVQGIVTVIMAQISPASGRGFREEFKNGVYEAIVERR
;
A
#
# COMPACT_ATOMS: atom_id res chain seq x y z
N ARG A 1 -18.36 -5.14 5.90
CA ARG A 1 -18.31 -3.95 6.79
C ARG A 1 -17.36 -2.86 6.29
N VAL A 2 -16.44 -3.21 5.39
CA VAL A 2 -15.49 -2.24 4.78
C VAL A 2 -15.75 -2.16 3.28
N PHE A 3 -15.63 -3.26 2.56
CA PHE A 3 -15.65 -3.25 1.09
C PHE A 3 -16.99 -2.79 0.51
N ASP A 4 -18.11 -3.36 0.96
CA ASP A 4 -19.43 -3.01 0.43
C ASP A 4 -19.79 -1.53 0.66
N PRO A 5 -19.65 -0.95 1.88
CA PRO A 5 -19.95 0.46 2.11
C PRO A 5 -19.05 1.42 1.31
N LEU A 6 -17.81 1.02 1.01
CA LEU A 6 -16.86 1.81 0.24
C LEU A 6 -16.97 1.57 -1.28
N GLY A 7 -17.83 0.67 -1.71
CA GLY A 7 -17.99 0.29 -3.12
C GLY A 7 -16.74 -0.39 -3.70
N MET A 8 -15.98 -1.12 -2.87
CA MET A 8 -14.77 -1.86 -3.26
C MET A 8 -15.13 -3.22 -3.86
N GLN A 9 -15.69 -3.21 -5.05
CA GLN A 9 -16.27 -4.41 -5.69
C GLN A 9 -15.23 -5.36 -6.30
N ASP A 10 -14.01 -4.89 -6.49
CA ASP A 10 -12.89 -5.67 -7.04
C ASP A 10 -11.92 -6.14 -5.94
N THR A 11 -12.30 -5.98 -4.67
CA THR A 11 -11.49 -6.39 -3.51
C THR A 11 -11.99 -7.69 -2.93
N VAL A 12 -11.21 -8.76 -3.11
CA VAL A 12 -11.60 -10.14 -2.78
C VAL A 12 -10.40 -10.94 -2.31
N PHE A 13 -10.64 -12.04 -1.58
CA PHE A 13 -9.59 -12.99 -1.19
C PHE A 13 -9.40 -14.16 -2.18
N TRP A 14 -10.22 -14.26 -3.19
CA TRP A 14 -10.06 -15.13 -4.35
C TRP A 14 -10.87 -14.57 -5.51
N VAL A 15 -10.33 -14.70 -6.71
CA VAL A 15 -10.97 -14.21 -7.94
C VAL A 15 -11.92 -15.27 -8.48
N ASP A 16 -13.17 -14.90 -8.69
CA ASP A 16 -14.16 -15.76 -9.32
C ASP A 16 -13.68 -16.18 -10.73
N PRO A 17 -13.84 -17.45 -11.13
CA PRO A 17 -13.45 -17.90 -12.48
C PRO A 17 -14.01 -17.06 -13.62
N ALA A 18 -15.18 -16.46 -13.45
CA ALA A 18 -15.79 -15.56 -14.44
C ALA A 18 -15.07 -14.20 -14.57
N ARG A 19 -14.11 -13.89 -13.68
CA ARG A 19 -13.36 -12.62 -13.62
C ARG A 19 -11.84 -12.79 -13.71
N VAL A 20 -11.37 -14.02 -13.92
CA VAL A 20 -9.94 -14.36 -13.96
C VAL A 20 -9.19 -13.61 -15.06
N ASP A 21 -9.84 -13.33 -16.18
CA ASP A 21 -9.29 -12.54 -17.27
C ASP A 21 -8.92 -11.09 -16.90
N ARG A 22 -9.47 -10.58 -15.78
CA ARG A 22 -9.13 -9.27 -15.22
C ARG A 22 -7.97 -9.31 -14.22
N LEU A 23 -7.53 -10.51 -13.80
CA LEU A 23 -6.39 -10.64 -12.90
C LEU A 23 -5.10 -10.34 -13.64
N ALA A 24 -4.37 -9.34 -13.17
CA ALA A 24 -3.09 -8.97 -13.77
C ALA A 24 -2.06 -10.09 -13.60
N THR A 25 -1.31 -10.38 -14.66
CA THR A 25 -0.23 -11.35 -14.63
C THR A 25 0.95 -10.82 -13.83
N VAL A 26 1.44 -11.60 -12.88
CA VAL A 26 2.70 -11.32 -12.19
C VAL A 26 3.86 -11.73 -13.09
N TYR A 27 4.90 -10.93 -13.15
CA TYR A 27 6.10 -11.21 -13.93
C TYR A 27 7.32 -11.38 -13.03
N ARG A 28 8.26 -12.20 -13.49
CA ARG A 28 9.59 -12.35 -12.89
C ARG A 28 10.66 -12.10 -13.95
N PRO A 29 11.73 -11.35 -13.63
CA PRO A 29 12.86 -11.20 -14.53
C PRO A 29 13.61 -12.52 -14.69
N ALA A 30 13.92 -12.86 -15.92
CA ALA A 30 14.83 -13.95 -16.28
C ALA A 30 16.28 -13.47 -16.30
N ALA A 31 17.22 -14.41 -16.38
CA ALA A 31 18.66 -14.11 -16.42
C ALA A 31 19.08 -13.27 -17.64
N ASP A 32 18.33 -13.35 -18.72
CA ASP A 32 18.51 -12.54 -19.94
C ASP A 32 17.90 -11.12 -19.88
N GLY A 33 17.35 -10.75 -18.70
CA GLY A 33 16.69 -9.45 -18.49
C GLY A 33 15.25 -9.36 -19.02
N THR A 34 14.72 -10.40 -19.66
CA THR A 34 13.31 -10.42 -20.10
C THR A 34 12.38 -10.69 -18.93
N LEU A 35 11.14 -10.20 -19.03
CA LEU A 35 10.09 -10.50 -18.07
C LEU A 35 9.29 -11.71 -18.53
N ARG A 36 9.11 -12.68 -17.63
CA ARG A 36 8.32 -13.89 -17.89
C ARG A 36 7.17 -13.99 -16.91
N PRO A 37 5.99 -14.44 -17.35
CA PRO A 37 4.89 -14.75 -16.44
C PRO A 37 5.35 -15.65 -15.29
N HIS A 38 4.88 -15.36 -14.09
CA HIS A 38 5.24 -16.08 -12.88
C HIS A 38 3.99 -16.34 -12.04
N GLU A 39 3.75 -17.58 -11.70
CA GLU A 39 2.72 -17.96 -10.75
C GLU A 39 3.26 -17.86 -9.32
N MET A 40 2.51 -17.19 -8.47
CA MET A 40 2.78 -17.15 -7.03
C MET A 40 2.10 -18.36 -6.39
N GLU A 41 2.75 -19.51 -6.40
CA GLU A 41 2.19 -20.79 -5.95
C GLU A 41 1.73 -20.77 -4.49
N GLU A 42 2.38 -19.95 -3.67
CA GLU A 42 2.10 -19.79 -2.25
C GLU A 42 0.79 -19.05 -1.98
N ILE A 43 0.26 -18.32 -2.97
CA ILE A 43 -0.95 -17.50 -2.84
C ILE A 43 -1.87 -17.80 -4.04
N PRO A 44 -2.75 -18.82 -3.93
CA PRO A 44 -3.62 -19.19 -5.04
C PRO A 44 -4.80 -18.23 -5.19
N PHE A 45 -4.58 -17.08 -5.79
CA PHE A 45 -5.60 -16.02 -5.97
C PHE A 45 -6.88 -16.46 -6.69
N THR A 46 -6.84 -17.57 -7.43
CA THR A 46 -7.97 -18.13 -8.18
C THR A 46 -8.68 -19.30 -7.49
N GLN A 47 -8.27 -19.62 -6.27
CA GLN A 47 -8.84 -20.72 -5.49
C GLN A 47 -9.33 -20.22 -4.13
N LYS A 48 -10.46 -20.76 -3.66
CA LYS A 48 -10.89 -20.52 -2.28
C LYS A 48 -9.91 -21.15 -1.32
N VAL A 49 -9.35 -20.33 -0.44
CA VAL A 49 -8.49 -20.81 0.63
C VAL A 49 -9.32 -21.16 1.87
N PRO A 50 -8.93 -22.17 2.65
CA PRO A 50 -9.66 -22.57 3.85
C PRO A 50 -9.58 -21.53 4.97
N LEU A 51 -8.53 -20.72 4.97
CA LEU A 51 -8.28 -19.66 5.93
C LEU A 51 -7.95 -18.36 5.19
N VAL A 52 -8.65 -17.29 5.55
CA VAL A 52 -8.34 -15.94 5.08
C VAL A 52 -7.37 -15.31 6.07
N GLU A 53 -6.20 -14.93 5.59
CA GLU A 53 -5.14 -14.33 6.39
C GLU A 53 -5.15 -12.81 6.30
N GLY A 54 -4.75 -12.13 7.38
CA GLY A 54 -4.70 -10.66 7.41
C GLY A 54 -3.51 -10.05 6.69
N GLY A 55 -2.46 -10.83 6.44
CA GLY A 55 -1.20 -10.34 5.86
C GLY A 55 -1.03 -10.63 4.37
N VAL A 56 -1.79 -11.55 3.80
CA VAL A 56 -1.61 -12.00 2.40
C VAL A 56 -2.93 -12.41 1.75
N GLY A 57 -2.92 -12.53 0.41
CA GLY A 57 -4.02 -13.15 -0.35
C GLY A 57 -5.12 -12.18 -0.79
N LEU A 58 -5.07 -10.92 -0.43
CA LEU A 58 -6.05 -9.93 -0.90
C LEU A 58 -5.73 -9.50 -2.33
N VAL A 59 -6.71 -9.61 -3.21
CA VAL A 59 -6.70 -9.03 -4.56
C VAL A 59 -7.55 -7.78 -4.56
N SER A 60 -7.07 -6.72 -5.21
CA SER A 60 -7.80 -5.45 -5.29
C SER A 60 -7.51 -4.74 -6.61
N SER A 61 -8.32 -3.75 -6.95
CA SER A 61 -8.03 -2.79 -8.01
C SER A 61 -7.39 -1.52 -7.42
N THR A 62 -6.66 -0.78 -8.26
CA THR A 62 -6.09 0.54 -7.87
C THR A 62 -7.17 1.47 -7.33
N LEU A 63 -8.34 1.50 -7.96
CA LEU A 63 -9.45 2.36 -7.53
C LEU A 63 -10.01 1.97 -6.17
N ASP A 64 -10.22 0.66 -5.93
CA ASP A 64 -10.72 0.19 -4.64
C ASP A 64 -9.72 0.48 -3.52
N PHE A 65 -8.43 0.23 -3.77
CA PHE A 65 -7.39 0.50 -2.78
C PHE A 65 -7.21 2.01 -2.53
N ALA A 66 -7.37 2.85 -3.55
CA ALA A 66 -7.41 4.30 -3.39
C ALA A 66 -8.60 4.76 -2.51
N ARG A 67 -9.79 4.15 -2.66
CA ARG A 67 -10.93 4.40 -1.76
C ARG A 67 -10.62 4.04 -0.32
N PHE A 68 -10.03 2.86 -0.11
CA PHE A 68 -9.59 2.43 1.22
C PHE A 68 -8.58 3.41 1.84
N SER A 69 -7.57 3.82 1.08
CA SER A 69 -6.57 4.78 1.55
C SER A 69 -7.16 6.17 1.80
N GLN A 70 -8.07 6.62 0.93
CA GLN A 70 -8.77 7.90 1.10
C GLN A 70 -9.66 7.92 2.35
N LEU A 71 -10.20 6.78 2.78
CA LEU A 71 -10.93 6.65 4.04
C LEU A 71 -10.09 7.13 5.23
N PHE A 72 -8.82 6.76 5.28
CA PHE A 72 -7.90 7.19 6.35
C PHE A 72 -7.61 8.69 6.26
N LEU A 73 -7.33 9.19 5.07
CA LEU A 73 -7.07 10.61 4.86
C LEU A 73 -8.27 11.49 5.26
N ASN A 74 -9.48 10.97 5.09
CA ASN A 74 -10.73 11.64 5.46
C ASN A 74 -11.18 11.37 6.92
N GLY A 75 -10.33 10.83 7.77
CA GLY A 75 -10.67 10.58 9.18
C GLY A 75 -11.76 9.52 9.36
N GLY A 76 -11.81 8.50 8.51
CA GLY A 76 -12.66 7.32 8.65
C GLY A 76 -14.03 7.40 7.98
N GLU A 77 -14.23 8.37 7.08
CA GLU A 77 -15.47 8.54 6.31
C GLU A 77 -15.17 8.68 4.81
N LEU A 78 -15.97 8.04 3.98
CA LEU A 78 -15.93 8.19 2.53
C LEU A 78 -17.33 8.03 1.94
N PHE A 79 -17.71 8.90 0.98
CA PHE A 79 -19.02 8.90 0.32
C PHE A 79 -20.21 8.94 1.29
N GLY A 80 -20.06 9.64 2.43
CA GLY A 80 -21.08 9.71 3.48
C GLY A 80 -21.19 8.44 4.34
N GLN A 81 -20.29 7.46 4.14
CA GLN A 81 -20.23 6.24 4.94
C GLN A 81 -19.12 6.35 5.98
N ARG A 82 -19.48 6.41 7.25
CA ARG A 82 -18.52 6.36 8.36
C ARG A 82 -18.21 4.93 8.73
N ILE A 83 -16.97 4.51 8.49
CA ILE A 83 -16.46 3.17 8.81
C ILE A 83 -15.71 3.19 10.15
N LEU A 84 -14.91 4.23 10.39
CA LEU A 84 -14.11 4.40 11.59
C LEU A 84 -14.37 5.77 12.22
N ARG A 85 -14.20 5.88 13.53
CA ARG A 85 -14.20 7.17 14.20
C ARG A 85 -12.89 7.90 13.93
N PRO A 86 -12.87 9.24 13.90
CA PRO A 86 -11.64 10.02 13.67
C PRO A 86 -10.52 9.66 14.66
N GLU A 87 -10.84 9.45 15.94
CA GLU A 87 -9.87 9.09 16.96
C GLU A 87 -9.25 7.70 16.70
N THR A 88 -10.04 6.78 16.13
CA THR A 88 -9.54 5.47 15.74
C THR A 88 -8.58 5.57 14.56
N VAL A 89 -8.90 6.39 13.57
CA VAL A 89 -8.00 6.64 12.42
C VAL A 89 -6.71 7.27 12.88
N GLN A 90 -6.77 8.26 13.78
CA GLN A 90 -5.59 8.88 14.37
C GLN A 90 -4.69 7.83 15.02
N LEU A 91 -5.22 6.99 15.91
CA LEU A 91 -4.47 5.90 16.54
C LEU A 91 -3.88 4.89 15.53
N MET A 92 -4.56 4.67 14.41
CA MET A 92 -4.09 3.76 13.37
C MET A 92 -2.99 4.36 12.49
N MET A 93 -2.87 5.69 12.41
CA MET A 93 -1.93 6.39 11.55
C MET A 93 -0.76 7.03 12.31
N GLU A 94 -0.78 7.07 13.62
CA GLU A 94 0.34 7.57 14.44
C GLU A 94 1.37 6.46 14.71
N ASN A 95 2.64 6.86 14.88
CA ASN A 95 3.68 5.92 15.32
C ASN A 95 3.33 5.36 16.69
N ALA A 96 3.36 4.03 16.80
CA ALA A 96 3.07 3.30 18.04
C ALA A 96 4.30 2.64 18.66
N VAL A 97 5.48 2.81 18.05
CA VAL A 97 6.75 2.28 18.55
C VAL A 97 7.35 3.27 19.55
N ALA A 98 7.84 2.78 20.67
CA ALA A 98 8.49 3.60 21.68
C ALA A 98 9.77 4.25 21.15
N ASP A 99 10.06 5.48 21.57
CA ASP A 99 11.15 6.30 21.02
C ASP A 99 12.53 5.63 21.10
N GLU A 100 12.78 4.86 22.17
CA GLU A 100 14.02 4.13 22.37
C GLU A 100 14.25 2.96 21.41
N LEU A 101 13.21 2.56 20.65
CA LEU A 101 13.26 1.51 19.64
C LEU A 101 13.29 2.07 18.21
N LEU A 102 13.35 3.39 18.06
CA LEU A 102 13.31 4.08 16.79
C LEU A 102 14.70 4.56 16.32
N PRO A 103 14.98 4.57 15.02
CA PRO A 103 14.13 3.97 13.96
C PRO A 103 14.14 2.44 14.03
N LEU A 104 13.19 1.78 13.36
CA LEU A 104 13.12 0.30 13.34
C LEU A 104 14.38 -0.36 12.76
N GLU A 105 15.01 0.32 11.81
CA GLU A 105 16.29 -0.09 11.21
C GLU A 105 17.18 1.14 11.01
N ASP A 106 18.48 0.99 11.22
CA ASP A 106 19.46 2.04 10.94
C ASP A 106 19.66 2.26 9.44
N SER A 107 19.52 1.19 8.67
CA SER A 107 19.62 1.18 7.21
C SER A 107 18.73 0.08 6.63
N GLY A 108 18.41 0.16 5.35
CA GLY A 108 17.57 -0.83 4.67
C GLY A 108 16.14 -0.36 4.47
N TYR A 109 15.24 -1.33 4.36
CA TYR A 109 13.87 -1.08 3.92
C TYR A 109 13.03 -0.25 4.89
N MET A 110 13.26 -0.42 6.21
CA MET A 110 12.57 0.31 7.28
C MET A 110 13.42 1.43 7.88
N ALA A 111 14.52 1.80 7.22
CA ALA A 111 15.34 2.93 7.65
C ALA A 111 14.50 4.21 7.76
N ALA A 112 14.72 4.98 8.85
CA ALA A 112 13.94 6.18 9.17
C ALA A 112 12.43 5.97 9.39
N SER A 113 11.99 4.73 9.59
CA SER A 113 10.58 4.40 9.80
C SER A 113 10.27 3.97 11.22
N GLY A 114 9.06 4.29 11.66
CA GLY A 114 8.35 3.68 12.76
C GLY A 114 7.24 2.75 12.25
N TRP A 115 6.35 2.33 13.14
CA TRP A 115 5.23 1.46 12.81
C TRP A 115 3.95 1.92 13.51
N THR A 116 2.82 1.82 12.82
CA THR A 116 1.52 2.23 13.33
C THR A 116 0.67 1.05 13.80
N LEU A 117 -0.35 1.31 14.61
CA LEU A 117 -1.36 0.30 14.96
C LEU A 117 -2.23 -0.12 13.77
N GLY A 118 -2.27 0.69 12.71
CA GLY A 118 -2.93 0.35 11.45
C GLY A 118 -2.17 -0.67 10.60
N GLY A 119 -0.94 -1.04 11.01
CA GLY A 119 -0.09 -1.93 10.24
C GLY A 119 0.63 -1.24 9.08
N PHE A 120 0.93 0.05 9.23
CA PHE A 120 1.63 0.87 8.24
C PHE A 120 3.01 1.25 8.75
N ALA A 121 3.99 1.34 7.85
CA ALA A 121 5.22 2.05 8.12
C ALA A 121 4.93 3.54 8.25
N TYR A 122 5.62 4.21 9.19
CA TYR A 122 5.44 5.62 9.51
C TYR A 122 6.74 6.38 9.24
N ALA A 123 6.71 7.41 8.43
CA ALA A 123 7.88 8.21 8.10
C ALA A 123 8.26 9.14 9.28
N LEU A 124 9.41 8.87 9.90
CA LEU A 124 9.92 9.62 11.05
C LEU A 124 10.73 10.84 10.62
N ASP A 125 11.67 10.67 9.69
CA ASP A 125 12.60 11.70 9.26
C ASP A 125 12.70 11.74 7.73
N PRO A 126 12.04 12.71 7.08
CA PRO A 126 12.08 12.86 5.62
C PRO A 126 13.48 12.97 5.02
N ALA A 127 14.46 13.54 5.75
CA ALA A 127 15.81 13.75 5.26
C ALA A 127 16.59 12.45 5.05
N ARG A 128 16.12 11.34 5.59
CA ARG A 128 16.76 10.01 5.48
C ARG A 128 16.22 9.15 4.34
N TYR A 129 15.24 9.65 3.58
CA TYR A 129 14.70 8.97 2.41
C TYR A 129 15.39 9.49 1.14
N ASP A 130 15.52 8.63 0.13
CA ASP A 130 16.08 8.96 -1.19
C ASP A 130 15.01 9.48 -2.18
N HIS A 131 13.80 9.66 -1.70
CA HIS A 131 12.66 10.17 -2.46
C HIS A 131 11.84 11.13 -1.62
N THR A 132 10.91 11.85 -2.26
CA THR A 132 10.04 12.80 -1.56
C THR A 132 9.11 12.10 -0.59
N VAL A 133 9.10 12.55 0.66
CA VAL A 133 8.25 12.06 1.74
C VAL A 133 7.93 13.18 2.71
N SER A 134 6.75 13.18 3.32
CA SER A 134 6.41 14.07 4.43
C SER A 134 6.58 13.33 5.77
N GLN A 135 6.96 14.05 6.81
CA GLN A 135 6.94 13.47 8.15
C GLN A 135 5.50 13.07 8.52
N GLY A 136 5.31 11.86 9.02
CA GLY A 136 4.00 11.34 9.35
C GLY A 136 3.24 10.72 8.17
N GLU A 137 3.84 10.65 6.99
CA GLU A 137 3.33 9.85 5.90
C GLU A 137 3.33 8.38 6.31
N VAL A 138 2.25 7.66 5.96
CA VAL A 138 2.17 6.22 6.19
C VAL A 138 2.11 5.47 4.87
N TRP A 139 2.72 4.28 4.83
CA TRP A 139 2.83 3.47 3.63
C TRP A 139 2.97 1.99 3.94
N TRP A 140 2.65 1.15 2.96
CA TRP A 140 3.03 -0.27 2.94
C TRP A 140 2.99 -0.79 1.52
N ASP A 141 3.45 -2.04 1.32
CA ASP A 141 3.51 -2.63 -0.01
C ASP A 141 3.25 -4.13 -0.07
N GLY A 142 3.21 -4.65 -1.28
CA GLY A 142 3.12 -6.07 -1.59
C GLY A 142 4.35 -6.58 -2.34
N SER A 143 4.64 -7.86 -2.17
CA SER A 143 5.79 -8.54 -2.78
C SER A 143 5.84 -8.48 -4.30
N ALA A 144 4.68 -8.34 -4.95
CA ALA A 144 4.55 -8.19 -6.41
C ALA A 144 4.65 -6.74 -6.91
N GLY A 145 5.03 -5.79 -6.06
CA GLY A 145 5.30 -4.41 -6.48
C GLY A 145 4.16 -3.42 -6.27
N THR A 146 3.04 -3.85 -5.70
CA THR A 146 2.01 -2.92 -5.26
C THR A 146 2.54 -2.07 -4.11
N ARG A 147 2.13 -0.80 -4.04
CA ARG A 147 2.45 0.08 -2.91
C ARG A 147 1.44 1.20 -2.82
N PHE A 148 1.20 1.69 -1.60
CA PHE A 148 0.43 2.89 -1.36
C PHE A 148 1.14 3.80 -0.38
N TRP A 149 0.80 5.09 -0.45
CA TRP A 149 1.19 6.12 0.49
C TRP A 149 -0.01 6.98 0.82
N ILE A 150 -0.13 7.35 2.08
CA ILE A 150 -1.11 8.32 2.56
C ILE A 150 -0.31 9.43 3.22
N ASP A 151 -0.33 10.61 2.63
CA ASP A 151 0.36 11.80 3.13
C ASP A 151 -0.66 12.78 3.70
N PRO A 152 -0.81 12.85 5.02
CA PRO A 152 -1.74 13.77 5.65
C PRO A 152 -1.29 15.24 5.57
N VAL A 153 0.00 15.51 5.36
CA VAL A 153 0.56 16.86 5.25
C VAL A 153 0.19 17.49 3.93
N GLN A 154 0.38 16.76 2.83
CA GLN A 154 0.01 17.24 1.49
C GLN A 154 -1.47 16.98 1.16
N GLY A 155 -2.15 16.13 1.94
CA GLY A 155 -3.55 15.76 1.71
C GLY A 155 -3.72 14.88 0.48
N ILE A 156 -2.78 13.98 0.21
CA ILE A 156 -2.80 13.10 -0.96
C ILE A 156 -2.72 11.62 -0.60
N VAL A 157 -3.31 10.83 -1.47
CA VAL A 157 -3.18 9.37 -1.50
C VAL A 157 -2.55 8.98 -2.83
N THR A 158 -1.56 8.10 -2.77
CA THR A 158 -0.89 7.58 -3.95
C THR A 158 -0.92 6.06 -3.93
N VAL A 159 -1.30 5.44 -5.05
CA VAL A 159 -1.38 3.97 -5.19
C VAL A 159 -0.74 3.55 -6.50
N ILE A 160 0.17 2.56 -6.43
CA ILE A 160 0.75 1.89 -7.60
C ILE A 160 0.49 0.38 -7.51
N MET A 161 0.02 -0.22 -8.59
CA MET A 161 -0.31 -1.64 -8.70
C MET A 161 0.55 -2.32 -9.77
N ALA A 162 1.89 -2.29 -9.60
CA ALA A 162 2.77 -3.09 -10.45
C ALA A 162 2.66 -4.57 -10.10
N GLN A 163 3.03 -5.45 -11.06
CA GLN A 163 2.96 -6.90 -10.90
C GLN A 163 4.29 -7.53 -11.34
N ILE A 164 5.33 -7.30 -10.54
CA ILE A 164 6.68 -7.83 -10.75
C ILE A 164 7.25 -8.36 -9.42
N SER A 165 7.69 -9.61 -9.40
CA SER A 165 8.25 -10.26 -8.20
C SER A 165 9.65 -10.82 -8.48
N PRO A 166 10.68 -10.47 -7.69
CA PRO A 166 10.66 -9.49 -6.60
C PRO A 166 10.62 -8.05 -7.11
N ALA A 167 9.94 -7.17 -6.38
CA ALA A 167 9.82 -5.75 -6.69
C ALA A 167 10.94 -4.90 -6.07
N SER A 168 11.60 -5.40 -5.02
CA SER A 168 12.66 -4.69 -4.30
C SER A 168 13.86 -4.35 -5.19
N GLY A 169 14.48 -3.20 -4.93
CA GLY A 169 15.70 -2.74 -5.62
C GLY A 169 15.49 -2.27 -7.06
N ARG A 170 14.26 -1.92 -7.47
CA ARG A 170 13.95 -1.52 -8.85
C ARG A 170 13.71 -0.02 -9.06
N GLY A 171 13.54 0.75 -7.98
CA GLY A 171 13.40 2.21 -8.02
C GLY A 171 12.08 2.75 -8.58
N PHE A 172 11.28 1.95 -9.29
CA PHE A 172 10.09 2.45 -9.99
C PHE A 172 9.00 3.00 -9.06
N ARG A 173 8.94 2.54 -7.82
CA ARG A 173 7.99 3.02 -6.82
C ARG A 173 8.36 4.44 -6.38
N GLU A 174 9.63 4.65 -6.11
CA GLU A 174 10.22 5.91 -5.70
C GLU A 174 10.15 6.94 -6.84
N GLU A 175 10.48 6.53 -8.07
CA GLU A 175 10.33 7.36 -9.28
C GLU A 175 8.87 7.77 -9.51
N PHE A 176 7.93 6.83 -9.40
CA PHE A 176 6.50 7.13 -9.53
C PHE A 176 6.04 8.13 -8.46
N LYS A 177 6.45 7.93 -7.22
CA LYS A 177 6.11 8.82 -6.11
C LYS A 177 6.68 10.22 -6.33
N ASN A 178 7.95 10.34 -6.70
CA ASN A 178 8.57 11.63 -7.02
C ASN A 178 7.79 12.35 -8.13
N GLY A 179 7.42 11.65 -9.20
CA GLY A 179 6.60 12.22 -10.27
C GLY A 179 5.24 12.73 -9.81
N VAL A 180 4.59 12.04 -8.86
CA VAL A 180 3.34 12.53 -8.24
C VAL A 180 3.57 13.83 -7.50
N TYR A 181 4.61 13.92 -6.68
CA TYR A 181 4.92 15.14 -5.92
C TYR A 181 5.37 16.32 -6.82
N GLU A 182 6.08 16.04 -7.90
CA GLU A 182 6.45 17.04 -8.91
C GLU A 182 5.23 17.60 -9.66
N ALA A 183 4.16 16.82 -9.77
CA ALA A 183 2.92 17.24 -10.43
C ALA A 183 2.02 18.10 -9.52
N ILE A 184 2.34 18.27 -8.23
CA ILE A 184 1.56 19.12 -7.32
C ILE A 184 1.84 20.59 -7.65
N VAL A 185 0.79 21.31 -8.08
CA VAL A 185 0.88 22.74 -8.44
C VAL A 185 0.95 23.63 -7.20
N GLU A 186 0.16 23.29 -6.16
CA GLU A 186 0.12 24.02 -4.90
C GLU A 186 0.38 23.03 -3.75
N ARG A 187 1.45 23.24 -3.02
CA ARG A 187 1.79 22.45 -1.82
C ARG A 187 1.16 23.08 -0.59
N ARG A 188 0.64 22.25 0.29
CA ARG A 188 0.09 22.68 1.58
C ARG A 188 1.19 22.82 2.64
#